data_0e8da137753e2419d18b0568e772284c
#
_entry.id   0e8da137753e2419d18b0568e772284c
#
_cell.length_a   1.000
_cell.length_b   1.000
_cell.length_c   1.000
_cell.angle_alpha   90.00
_cell.angle_beta   90.00
_cell.angle_gamma   90.00
#
_symmetry.space_group_name_H-M   'P 1'
#
loop_
_entity.id
_entity.type
_entity.pdbx_description
1 polymer ?
#
loop_
_entity_poly.entity_id
_entity_poly.type
_entity_poly.pdbx_seq_one_letter_code
_entity_poly.pdbx_strand_id
1 'polypeptide(L)'
;MLSLDLSFYNWELFTNYILKGLLFSVQLTVIATVGGIVVGTFLALMRLSGKPSLVYPATFYVNTMRSIPLVMVILWFFLLIPILIGRPIGADLSATITFIAFEAAFFSEIVRAGIQSVPKGQIYAGEALGMTYGQNMRLVVLPQAFRNMIPVFMTQTIILFQDTSLVYAIGAYDLLKGFEIAGKNYGRPIETYILAAATYFIICFSLSKAVRAIQAKVAIIR
;
A
#
# COMPACT_ATOMS: atom_id res chain seq x y z
N MET A 1 4.68 -1.67 40.86
CA MET A 1 3.58 -1.39 39.93
C MET A 1 4.09 -0.46 38.85
N LEU A 2 4.02 -0.84 37.59
CA LEU A 2 4.30 0.07 36.49
C LEU A 2 3.15 1.09 36.42
N SER A 3 3.36 2.26 37.00
CA SER A 3 2.44 3.39 36.82
C SER A 3 2.73 4.02 35.45
N LEU A 4 1.81 3.88 34.52
CA LEU A 4 1.89 4.60 33.24
C LEU A 4 1.75 6.09 33.52
N ASP A 5 2.78 6.85 33.21
CA ASP A 5 2.80 8.30 33.35
C ASP A 5 2.72 8.92 31.95
N LEU A 6 1.62 9.58 31.64
CA LEU A 6 1.36 10.27 30.38
C LEU A 6 1.50 11.79 30.49
N SER A 7 1.99 12.33 31.62
CA SER A 7 2.11 13.76 31.88
C SER A 7 3.07 14.47 30.93
N PHE A 8 4.03 13.73 30.34
CA PHE A 8 5.00 14.25 29.35
C PHE A 8 4.37 14.52 27.96
N TYR A 9 3.14 13.98 27.72
CA TYR A 9 2.48 14.12 26.41
C TYR A 9 1.85 15.52 26.31
N ASN A 10 2.51 16.42 25.60
CA ASN A 10 2.12 17.80 25.39
C ASN A 10 2.10 18.18 23.90
N TRP A 11 1.62 19.38 23.58
CA TRP A 11 1.52 19.88 22.22
C TRP A 11 2.90 19.97 21.51
N GLU A 12 3.94 20.30 22.25
CA GLU A 12 5.30 20.40 21.73
C GLU A 12 5.84 19.03 21.31
N LEU A 13 5.65 17.99 22.13
CA LEU A 13 5.99 16.62 21.77
C LEU A 13 5.23 16.18 20.52
N PHE A 14 3.92 16.44 20.47
CA PHE A 14 3.10 16.07 19.33
C PHE A 14 3.62 16.71 18.03
N THR A 15 3.85 18.02 18.02
CA THR A 15 4.27 18.74 16.81
C THR A 15 5.71 18.44 16.38
N ASN A 16 6.64 18.32 17.32
CA ASN A 16 8.05 18.14 17.01
C ASN A 16 8.44 16.71 16.64
N TYR A 17 7.69 15.72 17.13
CA TYR A 17 8.03 14.30 16.91
C TYR A 17 6.94 13.54 16.15
N ILE A 18 5.71 13.54 16.66
CA ILE A 18 4.65 12.68 16.15
C ILE A 18 4.12 13.17 14.81
N LEU A 19 3.77 14.44 14.70
CA LEU A 19 3.21 15.04 13.49
C LEU A 19 4.16 14.90 12.30
N LYS A 20 5.46 15.13 12.54
CA LYS A 20 6.48 14.99 11.49
C LYS A 20 6.53 13.57 10.93
N GLY A 21 6.56 12.57 11.81
CA GLY A 21 6.56 11.16 11.40
C GLY A 21 5.24 10.76 10.73
N LEU A 22 4.10 11.25 11.25
CA LEU A 22 2.79 10.99 10.65
C LEU A 22 2.70 11.56 9.23
N LEU A 23 3.17 12.79 9.01
CA LEU A 23 3.18 13.40 7.68
C LEU A 23 4.01 12.59 6.69
N PHE A 24 5.19 12.11 7.09
CA PHE A 24 6.00 11.23 6.24
C PHE A 24 5.28 9.91 5.94
N SER A 25 4.70 9.23 6.95
CA SER A 25 3.97 7.98 6.75
C SER A 25 2.78 8.16 5.81
N VAL A 26 2.02 9.26 5.94
CA VAL A 26 0.91 9.58 5.04
C VAL A 26 1.42 9.88 3.63
N GLN A 27 2.48 10.68 3.49
CA GLN A 27 3.07 11.01 2.20
C GLN A 27 3.57 9.75 1.48
N LEU A 28 4.31 8.88 2.17
CA LEU A 28 4.79 7.61 1.63
C LEU A 28 3.62 6.73 1.20
N THR A 29 2.56 6.63 2.02
CA THR A 29 1.35 5.87 1.70
C THR A 29 0.70 6.36 0.41
N VAL A 30 0.50 7.68 0.27
CA VAL A 30 -0.15 8.26 -0.93
C VAL A 30 0.71 8.03 -2.17
N ILE A 31 2.01 8.32 -2.10
CA ILE A 31 2.91 8.16 -3.25
C ILE A 31 3.01 6.69 -3.65
N ALA A 32 3.17 5.78 -2.70
CA ALA A 32 3.30 4.35 -2.98
C ALA A 32 1.97 3.74 -3.47
N THR A 33 0.82 4.21 -2.98
CA THR A 33 -0.49 3.80 -3.51
C THR A 33 -0.65 4.23 -4.97
N VAL A 34 -0.43 5.51 -5.28
CA VAL A 34 -0.59 6.01 -6.65
C VAL A 34 0.41 5.35 -7.60
N GLY A 35 1.70 5.35 -7.23
CA GLY A 35 2.75 4.73 -8.03
C GLY A 35 2.54 3.22 -8.19
N GLY A 36 2.18 2.54 -7.10
CA GLY A 36 1.87 1.12 -7.09
C GLY A 36 0.66 0.76 -7.97
N ILE A 37 -0.42 1.54 -7.94
CA ILE A 37 -1.58 1.35 -8.83
C ILE A 37 -1.17 1.53 -10.29
N VAL A 38 -0.41 2.56 -10.63
CA VAL A 38 0.02 2.81 -12.01
C VAL A 38 0.88 1.66 -12.52
N VAL A 39 1.98 1.35 -11.83
CA VAL A 39 2.90 0.27 -12.23
C VAL A 39 2.21 -1.09 -12.16
N GLY A 40 1.42 -1.35 -11.11
CA GLY A 40 0.65 -2.58 -10.94
C GLY A 40 -0.38 -2.81 -12.04
N THR A 41 -1.03 -1.74 -12.53
CA THR A 41 -1.95 -1.84 -13.67
C THR A 41 -1.21 -2.28 -14.93
N PHE A 42 -0.04 -1.71 -15.22
CA PHE A 42 0.79 -2.15 -16.35
C PHE A 42 1.18 -3.64 -16.23
N LEU A 43 1.62 -4.07 -15.05
CA LEU A 43 1.95 -5.47 -14.78
C LEU A 43 0.72 -6.38 -14.96
N ALA A 44 -0.45 -5.97 -14.50
CA ALA A 44 -1.69 -6.73 -14.69
C ALA A 44 -2.07 -6.86 -16.16
N LEU A 45 -1.97 -5.78 -16.95
CA LEU A 45 -2.22 -5.80 -18.39
C LEU A 45 -1.23 -6.69 -19.13
N MET A 46 0.07 -6.65 -18.76
CA MET A 46 1.05 -7.59 -19.30
C MET A 46 0.67 -9.04 -19.04
N ARG A 47 0.22 -9.37 -17.83
CA ARG A 47 -0.20 -10.73 -17.42
C ARG A 47 -1.51 -11.18 -18.10
N LEU A 48 -2.39 -10.24 -18.46
CA LEU A 48 -3.65 -10.51 -19.16
C LEU A 48 -3.50 -10.51 -20.70
N SER A 49 -2.34 -10.12 -21.24
CA SER A 49 -2.13 -9.96 -22.68
C SER A 49 -2.15 -11.26 -23.49
N GLY A 50 -2.02 -12.41 -22.84
CA GLY A 50 -1.88 -13.71 -23.50
C GLY A 50 -0.55 -13.92 -24.25
N LYS A 51 0.35 -12.91 -24.30
CA LYS A 51 1.66 -13.00 -24.97
C LYS A 51 2.71 -13.52 -23.99
N PRO A 52 3.33 -14.71 -24.22
CA PRO A 52 4.30 -15.30 -23.28
C PRO A 52 5.45 -14.35 -22.91
N SER A 53 5.96 -13.57 -23.87
CA SER A 53 7.03 -12.60 -23.65
C SER A 53 6.70 -11.47 -22.64
N LEU A 54 5.42 -11.18 -22.41
CA LEU A 54 4.95 -10.22 -21.42
C LEU A 54 4.46 -10.91 -20.13
N VAL A 55 3.79 -12.04 -20.27
CA VAL A 55 3.19 -12.78 -19.15
C VAL A 55 4.27 -13.32 -18.21
N TYR A 56 5.31 -13.98 -18.74
CA TYR A 56 6.32 -14.62 -17.91
C TYR A 56 7.10 -13.61 -17.03
N PRO A 57 7.71 -12.53 -17.56
CA PRO A 57 8.48 -11.59 -16.74
C PRO A 57 7.59 -10.85 -15.73
N ALA A 58 6.36 -10.44 -16.11
CA ALA A 58 5.44 -9.79 -15.20
C ALA A 58 4.99 -10.73 -14.07
N THR A 59 4.71 -12.01 -14.39
CA THR A 59 4.31 -13.01 -13.40
C THR A 59 5.47 -13.34 -12.47
N PHE A 60 6.68 -13.49 -13.00
CA PHE A 60 7.89 -13.70 -12.19
C PHE A 60 8.10 -12.58 -11.18
N TYR A 61 8.06 -11.31 -11.65
CA TYR A 61 8.19 -10.15 -10.77
C TYR A 61 7.13 -10.14 -9.65
N VAL A 62 5.86 -10.26 -10.03
CA VAL A 62 4.74 -10.21 -9.07
C VAL A 62 4.84 -11.33 -8.04
N ASN A 63 5.12 -12.55 -8.46
CA ASN A 63 5.25 -13.68 -7.54
C ASN A 63 6.45 -13.52 -6.63
N THR A 64 7.59 -13.08 -7.14
CA THR A 64 8.82 -12.86 -6.36
C THR A 64 8.58 -11.81 -5.27
N MET A 65 8.08 -10.63 -5.64
CA MET A 65 7.81 -9.55 -4.67
C MET A 65 6.83 -9.95 -3.58
N ARG A 66 5.81 -10.72 -3.91
CA ARG A 66 4.81 -11.20 -2.94
C ARG A 66 5.25 -12.38 -2.10
N SER A 67 6.36 -13.03 -2.44
CA SER A 67 6.92 -14.16 -1.70
C SER A 67 8.02 -13.76 -0.70
N ILE A 68 8.45 -12.50 -0.72
CA ILE A 68 9.53 -11.99 0.12
C ILE A 68 8.94 -11.03 1.15
N PRO A 69 9.33 -11.09 2.44
CA PRO A 69 8.90 -10.12 3.43
C PRO A 69 9.31 -8.69 3.05
N LEU A 70 8.40 -7.73 3.19
CA LEU A 70 8.65 -6.33 2.81
C LEU A 70 9.91 -5.76 3.48
N VAL A 71 10.15 -6.07 4.75
CA VAL A 71 11.34 -5.59 5.46
C VAL A 71 12.65 -6.00 4.76
N MET A 72 12.69 -7.22 4.18
CA MET A 72 13.85 -7.68 3.42
C MET A 72 14.03 -6.91 2.11
N VAL A 73 12.91 -6.60 1.42
CA VAL A 73 12.96 -5.79 0.19
C VAL A 73 13.42 -4.36 0.50
N ILE A 74 12.97 -3.77 1.63
CA ILE A 74 13.42 -2.46 2.11
C ILE A 74 14.94 -2.46 2.31
N LEU A 75 15.47 -3.45 3.04
CA LEU A 75 16.90 -3.57 3.30
C LEU A 75 17.71 -3.79 2.03
N TRP A 76 17.23 -4.65 1.12
CA TRP A 76 17.93 -4.89 -0.14
C TRP A 76 17.95 -3.64 -1.02
N PHE A 77 16.84 -2.96 -1.19
CA PHE A 77 16.80 -1.76 -2.02
C PHE A 77 17.63 -0.63 -1.41
N PHE A 78 17.61 -0.47 -0.09
CA PHE A 78 18.44 0.51 0.62
C PHE A 78 19.95 0.26 0.41
N LEU A 79 20.38 -1.01 0.34
CA LEU A 79 21.77 -1.39 0.11
C LEU A 79 22.14 -1.44 -1.37
N LEU A 80 21.26 -1.94 -2.25
CA LEU A 80 21.57 -2.21 -3.65
C LEU A 80 21.38 -1.01 -4.56
N ILE A 81 20.37 -0.18 -4.33
CA ILE A 81 20.10 0.98 -5.20
C ILE A 81 21.31 1.93 -5.24
N PRO A 82 21.95 2.32 -4.11
CA PRO A 82 23.16 3.14 -4.14
C PRO A 82 24.29 2.55 -4.99
N ILE A 83 24.47 1.23 -4.95
CA ILE A 83 25.48 0.53 -5.76
C ILE A 83 25.17 0.65 -7.25
N LEU A 84 23.91 0.48 -7.64
CA LEU A 84 23.48 0.54 -9.04
C LEU A 84 23.55 1.96 -9.61
N ILE A 85 23.25 2.97 -8.78
CA ILE A 85 23.24 4.38 -9.20
C ILE A 85 24.64 5.01 -9.07
N GLY A 86 25.57 4.39 -8.32
CA GLY A 86 26.91 4.90 -8.06
C GLY A 86 26.97 6.07 -7.06
N ARG A 87 25.88 6.33 -6.31
CA ARG A 87 25.81 7.37 -5.28
C ARG A 87 24.85 6.99 -4.15
N PRO A 88 25.08 7.47 -2.91
CA PRO A 88 24.16 7.24 -1.80
C PRO A 88 22.83 7.94 -2.07
N ILE A 89 21.74 7.29 -1.68
CA ILE A 89 20.39 7.85 -1.64
C ILE A 89 19.91 7.89 -0.20
N GLY A 90 19.11 8.91 0.14
CA GLY A 90 18.52 9.02 1.49
C GLY A 90 17.52 7.89 1.75
N ALA A 91 17.29 7.60 3.03
CA ALA A 91 16.33 6.58 3.47
C ALA A 91 14.92 6.84 2.91
N ASP A 92 14.48 8.10 2.86
CA ASP A 92 13.15 8.49 2.40
C ASP A 92 12.93 8.15 0.91
N LEU A 93 13.92 8.43 0.06
CA LEU A 93 13.84 8.11 -1.37
C LEU A 93 13.92 6.59 -1.59
N SER A 94 14.79 5.90 -0.84
CA SER A 94 14.89 4.44 -0.88
C SER A 94 13.57 3.79 -0.47
N ALA A 95 12.95 4.25 0.62
CA ALA A 95 11.63 3.80 1.05
C ALA A 95 10.58 4.00 -0.04
N THR A 96 10.54 5.20 -0.65
CA THR A 96 9.56 5.53 -1.69
C THR A 96 9.67 4.59 -2.90
N ILE A 97 10.89 4.38 -3.42
CA ILE A 97 11.11 3.47 -4.55
C ILE A 97 10.72 2.03 -4.18
N THR A 98 11.13 1.57 -3.00
CA THR A 98 10.85 0.21 -2.52
C THR A 98 9.35 -0.02 -2.39
N PHE A 99 8.63 0.90 -1.76
CA PHE A 99 7.19 0.76 -1.54
C PHE A 99 6.42 0.79 -2.85
N ILE A 100 6.77 1.67 -3.80
CA ILE A 100 6.15 1.67 -5.14
C ILE A 100 6.39 0.31 -5.83
N ALA A 101 7.63 -0.19 -5.82
CA ALA A 101 7.95 -1.46 -6.46
C ALA A 101 7.24 -2.64 -5.79
N PHE A 102 7.24 -2.70 -4.47
CA PHE A 102 6.59 -3.77 -3.72
C PHE A 102 5.07 -3.76 -3.90
N GLU A 103 4.44 -2.61 -3.71
CA GLU A 103 3.00 -2.45 -3.82
C GLU A 103 2.48 -2.64 -5.26
N ALA A 104 3.29 -2.36 -6.28
CA ALA A 104 2.95 -2.65 -7.67
C ALA A 104 2.61 -4.13 -7.89
N ALA A 105 3.26 -5.04 -7.17
CA ALA A 105 2.96 -6.47 -7.25
C ALA A 105 1.58 -6.80 -6.65
N PHE A 106 1.22 -6.21 -5.52
CA PHE A 106 -0.08 -6.40 -4.88
C PHE A 106 -1.20 -5.75 -5.69
N PHE A 107 -1.01 -4.50 -6.14
CA PHE A 107 -1.98 -3.82 -6.98
C PHE A 107 -2.16 -4.49 -8.34
N SER A 108 -1.11 -5.08 -8.92
CA SER A 108 -1.23 -5.91 -10.13
C SER A 108 -2.18 -7.08 -9.93
N GLU A 109 -2.10 -7.75 -8.78
CA GLU A 109 -2.97 -8.87 -8.47
C GLU A 109 -4.42 -8.41 -8.25
N ILE A 110 -4.62 -7.27 -7.59
CA ILE A 110 -5.96 -6.70 -7.38
C ILE A 110 -6.61 -6.35 -8.72
N VAL A 111 -5.88 -5.70 -9.63
CA VAL A 111 -6.38 -5.35 -10.97
C VAL A 111 -6.72 -6.61 -11.76
N ARG A 112 -5.81 -7.59 -11.80
CA ARG A 112 -6.02 -8.84 -12.51
C ARG A 112 -7.25 -9.58 -11.97
N ALA A 113 -7.34 -9.75 -10.65
CA ALA A 113 -8.47 -10.41 -9.99
C ALA A 113 -9.79 -9.64 -10.20
N GLY A 114 -9.75 -8.32 -10.16
CA GLY A 114 -10.92 -7.48 -10.40
C GLY A 114 -11.48 -7.63 -11.81
N ILE A 115 -10.63 -7.64 -12.83
CA ILE A 115 -11.05 -7.90 -14.21
C ILE A 115 -11.63 -9.32 -14.37
N GLN A 116 -10.97 -10.31 -13.77
CA GLN A 116 -11.42 -11.71 -13.84
C GLN A 116 -12.64 -12.01 -12.96
N SER A 117 -13.01 -11.14 -12.04
CA SER A 117 -14.20 -11.32 -11.19
C SER A 117 -15.52 -11.06 -11.90
N VAL A 118 -15.48 -10.45 -13.09
CA VAL A 118 -16.69 -10.22 -13.89
C VAL A 118 -17.18 -11.54 -14.48
N PRO A 119 -18.45 -11.93 -14.25
CA PRO A 119 -18.98 -13.20 -14.75
C PRO A 119 -18.86 -13.31 -16.26
N LYS A 120 -18.42 -14.47 -16.76
CA LYS A 120 -18.29 -14.73 -18.21
C LYS A 120 -19.60 -14.51 -18.98
N GLY A 121 -20.74 -14.75 -18.33
CA GLY A 121 -22.05 -14.46 -18.92
C GLY A 121 -22.26 -13.01 -19.33
N GLN A 122 -21.65 -12.05 -18.61
CA GLN A 122 -21.67 -10.63 -18.99
C GLN A 122 -20.86 -10.37 -20.26
N ILE A 123 -19.74 -11.09 -20.41
CA ILE A 123 -18.88 -10.99 -21.60
C ILE A 123 -19.62 -11.59 -22.79
N TYR A 124 -20.21 -12.78 -22.66
CA TYR A 124 -20.95 -13.43 -23.72
C TYR A 124 -22.22 -12.67 -24.14
N ALA A 125 -22.89 -12.01 -23.17
CA ALA A 125 -24.03 -11.15 -23.50
C ALA A 125 -23.62 -9.95 -24.38
N GLY A 126 -22.48 -9.32 -24.09
CA GLY A 126 -21.91 -8.26 -24.93
C GLY A 126 -21.56 -8.77 -26.35
N GLU A 127 -20.94 -9.93 -26.45
CA GLU A 127 -20.61 -10.56 -27.72
C GLU A 127 -21.87 -10.90 -28.55
N ALA A 128 -22.92 -11.41 -27.90
CA ALA A 128 -24.20 -11.70 -28.54
C ALA A 128 -24.90 -10.45 -29.10
N LEU A 129 -24.64 -9.28 -28.48
CA LEU A 129 -25.10 -7.97 -28.98
C LEU A 129 -24.19 -7.39 -30.07
N GLY A 130 -23.20 -8.14 -30.56
CA GLY A 130 -22.27 -7.70 -31.59
C GLY A 130 -21.20 -6.72 -31.14
N MET A 131 -20.93 -6.61 -29.83
CA MET A 131 -19.87 -5.74 -29.33
C MET A 131 -18.49 -6.29 -29.70
N THR A 132 -17.61 -5.42 -30.15
CA THR A 132 -16.18 -5.76 -30.28
C THR A 132 -15.56 -5.97 -28.90
N TYR A 133 -14.43 -6.68 -28.83
CA TYR A 133 -13.69 -6.86 -27.57
C TYR A 133 -13.45 -5.54 -26.80
N GLY A 134 -13.03 -4.49 -27.51
CA GLY A 134 -12.80 -3.18 -26.90
C GLY A 134 -14.07 -2.53 -26.34
N GLN A 135 -15.19 -2.64 -27.06
CA GLN A 135 -16.48 -2.14 -26.59
C GLN A 135 -16.97 -2.90 -25.37
N ASN A 136 -16.89 -4.23 -25.41
CA ASN A 136 -17.28 -5.10 -24.31
C ASN A 136 -16.41 -4.84 -23.07
N MET A 137 -15.08 -4.72 -23.24
CA MET A 137 -14.17 -4.38 -22.16
C MET A 137 -14.51 -3.02 -21.53
N ARG A 138 -14.69 -1.97 -22.34
CA ARG A 138 -14.93 -0.59 -21.88
C ARG A 138 -16.32 -0.40 -21.25
N LEU A 139 -17.36 -0.98 -21.85
CA LEU A 139 -18.74 -0.71 -21.47
C LEU A 139 -19.32 -1.71 -20.48
N VAL A 140 -18.79 -2.96 -20.45
CA VAL A 140 -19.33 -4.03 -19.60
C VAL A 140 -18.35 -4.44 -18.51
N VAL A 141 -17.10 -4.80 -18.88
CA VAL A 141 -16.16 -5.42 -17.95
C VAL A 141 -15.53 -4.40 -17.01
N LEU A 142 -14.89 -3.35 -17.54
CA LEU A 142 -14.16 -2.38 -16.72
C LEU A 142 -15.03 -1.67 -15.69
N PRO A 143 -16.25 -1.19 -15.98
CA PRO A 143 -17.08 -0.54 -14.96
C PRO A 143 -17.42 -1.46 -13.79
N GLN A 144 -17.67 -2.73 -14.05
CA GLN A 144 -17.93 -3.73 -13.01
C GLN A 144 -16.65 -4.09 -12.24
N ALA A 145 -15.55 -4.31 -12.97
CA ALA A 145 -14.25 -4.59 -12.37
C ALA A 145 -13.80 -3.47 -11.42
N PHE A 146 -13.92 -2.20 -11.82
CA PHE A 146 -13.58 -1.06 -10.98
C PHE A 146 -14.37 -1.04 -9.67
N ARG A 147 -15.68 -1.27 -9.72
CA ARG A 147 -16.50 -1.36 -8.52
C ARG A 147 -16.02 -2.46 -7.57
N ASN A 148 -15.64 -3.61 -8.11
CA ASN A 148 -15.13 -4.73 -7.32
C ASN A 148 -13.74 -4.43 -6.73
N MET A 149 -12.89 -3.67 -7.44
CA MET A 149 -11.53 -3.34 -7.02
C MET A 149 -11.45 -2.26 -5.94
N ILE A 150 -12.34 -1.24 -5.97
CA ILE A 150 -12.27 -0.08 -5.07
C ILE A 150 -12.12 -0.49 -3.59
N PRO A 151 -12.95 -1.37 -3.01
CA PRO A 151 -12.82 -1.75 -1.60
C PRO A 151 -11.48 -2.45 -1.31
N VAL A 152 -10.99 -3.23 -2.26
CA VAL A 152 -9.72 -3.97 -2.11
C VAL A 152 -8.53 -3.01 -2.17
N PHE A 153 -8.54 -2.04 -3.10
CA PHE A 153 -7.55 -0.96 -3.14
C PHE A 153 -7.48 -0.19 -1.83
N MET A 154 -8.63 0.21 -1.30
CA MET A 154 -8.69 0.94 -0.03
C MET A 154 -8.15 0.10 1.13
N THR A 155 -8.46 -1.19 1.19
CA THR A 155 -7.93 -2.09 2.21
C THR A 155 -6.42 -2.23 2.08
N GLN A 156 -5.90 -2.41 0.86
CA GLN A 156 -4.45 -2.48 0.62
C GLN A 156 -3.74 -1.19 1.03
N THR A 157 -4.35 -0.02 0.77
CA THR A 157 -3.79 1.27 1.20
C THR A 157 -3.69 1.39 2.73
N ILE A 158 -4.65 0.81 3.48
CA ILE A 158 -4.57 0.77 4.95
C ILE A 158 -3.42 -0.13 5.41
N ILE A 159 -3.26 -1.31 4.78
CA ILE A 159 -2.13 -2.21 5.07
C ILE A 159 -0.81 -1.50 4.76
N LEU A 160 -0.71 -0.83 3.61
CA LEU A 160 0.46 -0.04 3.22
C LEU A 160 0.79 1.03 4.28
N PHE A 161 -0.21 1.75 4.81
CA PHE A 161 0.02 2.71 5.89
C PHE A 161 0.61 2.03 7.15
N GLN A 162 0.12 0.85 7.53
CA GLN A 162 0.72 0.08 8.65
C GLN A 162 2.16 -0.31 8.34
N ASP A 163 2.42 -0.76 7.12
CA ASP A 163 3.73 -1.21 6.65
C ASP A 163 4.75 -0.06 6.57
N THR A 164 4.32 1.21 6.52
CA THR A 164 5.26 2.34 6.60
C THR A 164 6.10 2.31 7.88
N SER A 165 5.64 1.67 8.96
CA SER A 165 6.42 1.48 10.18
C SER A 165 7.71 0.68 9.96
N LEU A 166 7.77 -0.15 8.90
CA LEU A 166 8.96 -0.98 8.60
C LEU A 166 10.15 -0.16 8.07
N VAL A 167 9.93 1.08 7.57
CA VAL A 167 11.03 1.95 7.13
C VAL A 167 11.93 2.41 8.27
N TYR A 168 11.47 2.22 9.51
CA TYR A 168 12.30 2.34 10.70
C TYR A 168 13.63 1.58 10.57
N ALA A 169 13.62 0.39 9.92
CA ALA A 169 14.79 -0.46 9.72
C ALA A 169 15.94 0.22 8.95
N ILE A 170 15.62 1.20 8.10
CA ILE A 170 16.60 1.98 7.31
C ILE A 170 16.80 3.41 7.84
N GLY A 171 16.19 3.72 8.99
CA GLY A 171 16.36 5.01 9.67
C GLY A 171 15.50 6.14 9.12
N ALA A 172 14.52 5.90 8.25
CA ALA A 172 13.56 6.91 7.83
C ALA A 172 12.69 7.39 9.00
N TYR A 173 12.25 8.65 8.93
CA TYR A 173 11.52 9.28 10.03
C TYR A 173 10.00 9.11 9.85
N ASP A 174 9.51 7.88 10.08
CA ASP A 174 8.10 7.55 10.07
C ASP A 174 7.39 7.84 11.40
N LEU A 175 6.10 7.53 11.49
CA LEU A 175 5.30 7.71 12.69
C LEU A 175 5.86 6.93 13.89
N LEU A 176 6.30 5.68 13.70
CA LEU A 176 6.88 4.86 14.76
C LEU A 176 8.19 5.46 15.26
N LYS A 177 9.04 5.97 14.35
CA LYS A 177 10.30 6.63 14.67
C LYS A 177 10.06 7.91 15.46
N GLY A 178 9.02 8.66 15.15
CA GLY A 178 8.61 9.83 15.92
C GLY A 178 8.31 9.48 17.38
N PHE A 179 7.56 8.43 17.63
CA PHE A 179 7.30 7.93 18.99
C PHE A 179 8.56 7.41 19.69
N GLU A 180 9.41 6.68 18.97
CA GLU A 180 10.67 6.17 19.53
C GLU A 180 11.57 7.30 20.03
N ILE A 181 11.77 8.33 19.20
CA ILE A 181 12.62 9.47 19.57
C ILE A 181 12.01 10.24 20.75
N ALA A 182 10.70 10.48 20.74
CA ALA A 182 10.01 11.06 21.86
C ALA A 182 10.22 10.25 23.15
N GLY A 183 10.05 8.93 23.08
CA GLY A 183 10.28 8.03 24.23
C GLY A 183 11.70 8.10 24.79
N LYS A 184 12.70 8.17 23.91
CA LYS A 184 14.11 8.33 24.33
C LYS A 184 14.36 9.68 25.00
N ASN A 185 13.85 10.77 24.42
CA ASN A 185 14.07 12.11 24.91
C ASN A 185 13.40 12.38 26.26
N TYR A 186 12.24 11.78 26.51
CA TYR A 186 11.50 11.92 27.77
C TYR A 186 11.75 10.78 28.76
N GLY A 187 12.60 9.79 28.42
CA GLY A 187 12.87 8.62 29.27
C GLY A 187 11.64 7.72 29.49
N ARG A 188 10.68 7.70 28.55
CA ARG A 188 9.39 6.99 28.63
C ARG A 188 9.13 6.09 27.44
N PRO A 189 10.01 5.11 27.16
CA PRO A 189 9.88 4.28 25.94
C PRO A 189 8.64 3.39 25.94
N ILE A 190 8.24 2.86 27.09
CA ILE A 190 7.07 1.95 27.19
C ILE A 190 5.79 2.70 26.87
N GLU A 191 5.58 3.87 27.48
CA GLU A 191 4.42 4.71 27.29
C GLU A 191 4.30 5.18 25.83
N THR A 192 5.40 5.55 25.20
CA THR A 192 5.39 6.01 23.81
C THR A 192 5.11 4.88 22.82
N TYR A 193 5.58 3.66 23.04
CA TYR A 193 5.21 2.53 22.20
C TYR A 193 3.73 2.13 22.36
N ILE A 194 3.16 2.24 23.57
CA ILE A 194 1.72 2.04 23.78
C ILE A 194 0.92 3.12 23.04
N LEU A 195 1.34 4.38 23.11
CA LEU A 195 0.71 5.48 22.37
C LEU A 195 0.85 5.31 20.86
N ALA A 196 2.00 4.83 20.38
CA ALA A 196 2.20 4.50 18.96
C ALA A 196 1.18 3.45 18.51
N ALA A 197 1.07 2.33 19.24
CA ALA A 197 0.12 1.26 18.94
C ALA A 197 -1.33 1.78 18.95
N ALA A 198 -1.71 2.60 19.94
CA ALA A 198 -3.02 3.21 20.01
C ALA A 198 -3.29 4.15 18.82
N THR A 199 -2.30 4.94 18.41
CA THR A 199 -2.41 5.87 17.28
C THR A 199 -2.61 5.11 15.96
N TYR A 200 -1.79 4.10 15.68
CA TYR A 200 -1.97 3.23 14.50
C TYR A 200 -3.34 2.54 14.53
N PHE A 201 -3.75 2.02 15.68
CA PHE A 201 -5.05 1.38 15.84
C PHE A 201 -6.20 2.35 15.52
N ILE A 202 -6.21 3.55 16.11
CA ILE A 202 -7.27 4.55 15.90
C ILE A 202 -7.35 4.94 14.43
N ILE A 203 -6.22 5.24 13.78
CA ILE A 203 -6.17 5.62 12.37
C ILE A 203 -6.69 4.46 11.50
N CYS A 204 -6.11 3.28 11.60
CA CYS A 204 -6.43 2.15 10.73
C CYS A 204 -7.85 1.62 10.98
N PHE A 205 -8.33 1.62 12.23
CA PHE A 205 -9.69 1.22 12.56
C PHE A 205 -10.73 2.20 11.99
N SER A 206 -10.47 3.51 12.09
CA SER A 206 -11.33 4.54 11.53
C SER A 206 -11.40 4.44 10.00
N LEU A 207 -10.26 4.29 9.35
CA LEU A 207 -10.18 4.06 7.91
C LEU A 207 -10.90 2.77 7.49
N SER A 208 -10.71 1.67 8.24
CA SER A 208 -11.38 0.40 7.97
C SER A 208 -12.90 0.49 8.10
N LYS A 209 -13.42 1.27 9.04
CA LYS A 209 -14.86 1.56 9.12
C LYS A 209 -15.36 2.34 7.90
N ALA A 210 -14.60 3.36 7.46
CA ALA A 210 -14.94 4.12 6.26
C ALA A 210 -14.97 3.22 5.01
N VAL A 211 -13.98 2.33 4.86
CA VAL A 211 -13.93 1.34 3.76
C VAL A 211 -15.15 0.45 3.75
N ARG A 212 -15.56 -0.09 4.91
CA ARG A 212 -16.78 -0.93 5.01
C ARG A 212 -18.04 -0.18 4.61
N ALA A 213 -18.16 1.08 5.00
CA ALA A 213 -19.29 1.92 4.61
C ALA A 213 -19.35 2.16 3.09
N ILE A 214 -18.20 2.38 2.45
CA ILE A 214 -18.10 2.49 0.98
C ILE A 214 -18.41 1.15 0.32
N GLN A 215 -17.86 0.06 0.83
CA GLN A 215 -18.11 -1.29 0.31
C GLN A 215 -19.60 -1.63 0.29
N ALA A 216 -20.33 -1.29 1.35
CA ALA A 216 -21.78 -1.49 1.41
C ALA A 216 -22.55 -0.69 0.34
N LYS A 217 -22.06 0.50 -0.05
CA LYS A 217 -22.68 1.32 -1.10
C LYS A 217 -22.33 0.87 -2.53
N VAL A 218 -21.17 0.25 -2.72
CA VAL A 218 -20.67 -0.17 -4.03
C VAL A 218 -21.04 -1.61 -4.36
N ALA A 219 -21.47 -2.38 -3.35
CA ALA A 219 -21.87 -3.78 -3.53
C ALA A 219 -22.94 -3.92 -4.61
N ILE A 220 -22.64 -4.68 -5.65
CA ILE A 220 -23.62 -5.06 -6.69
C ILE A 220 -24.53 -6.12 -6.07
N ILE A 221 -25.81 -5.80 -5.94
CA ILE A 221 -26.83 -6.80 -5.59
C ILE A 221 -26.88 -7.80 -6.73
N ARG A 222 -26.49 -9.04 -6.45
CA ARG A 222 -26.54 -10.17 -7.40
C ARG A 222 -27.80 -10.94 -7.21
#